data_b0975d8424d09209820abfedb20cad29
#
_entry.id   b0975d8424d09209820abfedb20cad29
#
_cell.length_a   1.000
_cell.length_b   1.000
_cell.length_c   1.000
_cell.angle_alpha   90.00
_cell.angle_beta   90.00
_cell.angle_gamma   90.00
#
_symmetry.space_group_name_H-M   'P 1'
#
loop_
_entity.id
_entity.type
_entity.pdbx_description
1 polymer ?
#
loop_
_entity_poly.entity_id
_entity_poly.type
_entity_poly.pdbx_seq_one_letter_code
_entity_poly.pdbx_strand_id
1 'polypeptide(L)'
;MTETTQDRTPTQDPAEDGAFFPSPYSLTQYTAPTTDFDGLATEEQYRGGRWKVLVIAAHERYMRMRNGTFFSTGNHPVETLLPLHHMAQAGYGIDVATLTGGPGKLEWWAYPSQDQAVASTWEATQESFKTPRALADVIADGLDDYAAIFIPGGHGAMTGLPDSRELRSALDFFLEQDRLIISLCHGPAALLAAGIDREKNPFAGRRITAFPDSLDLGANIEIGYLPGQMPWNLGEQLTAAGFEIVNDDMSGATTRDGNLLTGDSPLAANQLGKESALALLESFGD
;
A
#
# COMPACT_ATOMS: atom_id res chain seq x y z
N MET A 1 6.61 -34.48 3.70
CA MET A 1 6.61 -33.00 3.78
C MET A 1 6.54 -32.32 2.41
N THR A 2 6.24 -33.04 1.32
CA THR A 2 6.19 -32.54 -0.07
C THR A 2 4.78 -32.25 -0.60
N GLU A 3 3.73 -32.60 0.13
CA GLU A 3 2.33 -32.39 -0.34
C GLU A 3 1.79 -30.97 -0.07
N THR A 4 2.20 -30.34 1.02
CA THR A 4 1.68 -29.01 1.42
C THR A 4 2.09 -27.85 0.50
N THR A 5 3.27 -27.93 -0.14
CA THR A 5 3.75 -26.86 -1.05
C THR A 5 3.08 -26.88 -2.43
N GLN A 6 2.33 -27.94 -2.75
CA GLN A 6 1.59 -28.07 -4.01
C GLN A 6 0.08 -27.83 -3.86
N ASP A 7 -0.41 -27.67 -2.62
CA ASP A 7 -1.82 -27.41 -2.37
C ASP A 7 -2.18 -25.98 -2.80
N ARG A 8 -3.04 -25.89 -3.79
CA ARG A 8 -3.58 -24.62 -4.33
C ARG A 8 -4.92 -24.23 -3.72
N THR A 9 -5.39 -24.97 -2.72
CA THR A 9 -6.62 -24.64 -2.03
C THR A 9 -6.35 -23.51 -1.05
N PRO A 10 -7.09 -22.37 -1.10
CA PRO A 10 -6.97 -21.31 -0.10
C PRO A 10 -7.14 -21.87 1.31
N THR A 11 -6.29 -21.43 2.24
CA THR A 11 -6.28 -21.92 3.61
C THR A 11 -7.36 -21.18 4.42
N GLN A 12 -8.23 -21.93 5.09
CA GLN A 12 -9.28 -21.32 5.92
C GLN A 12 -8.67 -20.46 7.04
N ASP A 13 -9.20 -19.25 7.20
CA ASP A 13 -8.92 -18.41 8.36
C ASP A 13 -9.84 -18.85 9.52
N PRO A 14 -9.28 -19.37 10.63
CA PRO A 14 -10.08 -19.86 11.73
C PRO A 14 -10.80 -18.76 12.53
N ALA A 15 -10.48 -17.49 12.28
CA ALA A 15 -11.06 -16.36 13.00
C ALA A 15 -12.41 -15.92 12.44
N GLU A 16 -12.75 -16.29 11.19
CA GLU A 16 -14.01 -15.88 10.53
C GLU A 16 -14.52 -16.99 9.61
N ASP A 17 -15.81 -17.30 9.68
CA ASP A 17 -16.42 -18.30 8.81
C ASP A 17 -16.44 -17.83 7.34
N GLY A 18 -16.04 -18.74 6.45
CA GLY A 18 -15.94 -18.45 5.02
C GLY A 18 -14.79 -17.51 4.63
N ALA A 19 -13.85 -17.22 5.55
CA ALA A 19 -12.66 -16.45 5.27
C ALA A 19 -11.44 -17.35 4.97
N PHE A 20 -10.56 -16.88 4.08
CA PHE A 20 -9.42 -17.64 3.61
C PHE A 20 -8.18 -16.78 3.47
N PHE A 21 -7.04 -17.35 3.84
CA PHE A 21 -5.70 -16.93 3.46
C PHE A 21 -5.30 -17.51 2.11
N PRO A 22 -4.23 -17.02 1.47
CA PRO A 22 -3.65 -17.65 0.30
C PRO A 22 -3.31 -19.14 0.53
N SER A 23 -3.31 -19.92 -0.54
CA SER A 23 -2.90 -21.32 -0.52
C SER A 23 -1.41 -21.48 -0.18
N PRO A 24 -0.99 -22.64 0.38
CA PRO A 24 0.43 -22.92 0.61
C PRO A 24 1.26 -22.82 -0.68
N TYR A 25 0.73 -23.25 -1.82
CA TYR A 25 1.41 -23.12 -3.11
C TYR A 25 1.62 -21.67 -3.50
N SER A 26 0.58 -20.83 -3.45
CA SER A 26 0.69 -19.43 -3.85
C SER A 26 1.68 -18.64 -2.98
N LEU A 27 1.77 -18.96 -1.69
CA LEU A 27 2.78 -18.37 -0.81
C LEU A 27 4.21 -18.68 -1.26
N THR A 28 4.47 -19.88 -1.80
CA THR A 28 5.81 -20.19 -2.36
C THR A 28 6.15 -19.40 -3.61
N GLN A 29 5.14 -18.83 -4.30
CA GLN A 29 5.34 -18.06 -5.53
C GLN A 29 5.52 -16.57 -5.25
N TYR A 30 4.87 -16.04 -4.22
CA TYR A 30 4.77 -14.59 -3.98
C TYR A 30 5.42 -14.10 -2.69
N THR A 31 5.93 -15.01 -1.85
CA THR A 31 6.61 -14.62 -0.62
C THR A 31 8.05 -15.12 -0.59
N ALA A 32 8.91 -14.33 0.04
CA ALA A 32 10.30 -14.69 0.27
C ALA A 32 10.70 -14.37 1.72
N PRO A 33 11.72 -15.06 2.28
CA PRO A 33 12.19 -14.78 3.62
C PRO A 33 12.91 -13.44 3.76
N THR A 34 13.40 -12.86 2.66
CA THR A 34 14.08 -11.57 2.55
C THR A 34 13.51 -10.77 1.38
N THR A 35 13.70 -9.45 1.41
CA THR A 35 13.44 -8.55 0.27
C THR A 35 14.68 -8.41 -0.62
N ASP A 36 14.58 -7.60 -1.64
CA ASP A 36 15.68 -7.14 -2.50
C ASP A 36 16.41 -5.91 -1.94
N PHE A 37 16.28 -5.65 -0.64
CA PHE A 37 16.95 -4.51 0.00
C PHE A 37 18.46 -4.58 -0.20
N ASP A 38 19.03 -3.57 -0.85
CA ASP A 38 20.43 -3.47 -1.24
C ASP A 38 21.13 -2.21 -0.67
N GLY A 39 20.51 -1.60 0.36
CA GLY A 39 20.97 -0.38 1.01
C GLY A 39 20.13 0.85 0.71
N LEU A 40 20.41 1.93 1.42
CA LEU A 40 19.72 3.22 1.27
C LEU A 40 20.13 3.92 -0.03
N ALA A 41 19.24 4.74 -0.57
CA ALA A 41 19.55 5.56 -1.75
C ALA A 41 20.59 6.64 -1.47
N THR A 42 20.67 7.11 -0.23
CA THR A 42 21.57 8.18 0.22
C THR A 42 21.84 8.06 1.73
N GLU A 43 22.97 8.61 2.16
CA GLU A 43 23.28 8.82 3.59
C GLU A 43 22.81 10.19 4.10
N GLU A 44 22.32 11.05 3.20
CA GLU A 44 21.75 12.35 3.60
C GLU A 44 20.49 12.16 4.43
N GLN A 45 20.32 13.03 5.43
CA GLN A 45 19.20 12.99 6.35
C GLN A 45 18.63 14.37 6.61
N TYR A 46 17.32 14.48 6.54
CA TYR A 46 16.60 15.61 7.10
C TYR A 46 16.75 15.65 8.62
N ARG A 47 17.12 16.78 9.17
CA ARG A 47 17.37 16.94 10.62
C ARG A 47 16.48 18.01 11.29
N GLY A 48 15.55 18.59 10.53
CA GLY A 48 14.68 19.66 11.01
C GLY A 48 13.61 19.22 12.01
N GLY A 49 13.29 17.93 12.08
CA GLY A 49 12.36 17.34 13.06
C GLY A 49 10.87 17.68 12.86
N ARG A 50 10.54 18.52 11.88
CA ARG A 50 9.16 18.93 11.59
C ARG A 50 8.46 17.95 10.67
N TRP A 51 9.11 17.61 9.54
CA TRP A 51 8.45 16.90 8.46
C TRP A 51 8.24 15.42 8.75
N LYS A 52 7.04 14.96 8.46
CA LYS A 52 6.59 13.59 8.64
C LYS A 52 5.97 13.04 7.37
N VAL A 53 5.84 11.73 7.31
CA VAL A 53 5.05 10.98 6.35
C VAL A 53 3.78 10.49 7.02
N LEU A 54 2.62 10.83 6.45
CA LEU A 54 1.32 10.31 6.88
C LEU A 54 1.03 9.00 6.15
N VAL A 55 1.04 7.90 6.88
CA VAL A 55 0.68 6.58 6.34
C VAL A 55 -0.81 6.37 6.50
N ILE A 56 -1.50 6.07 5.40
CA ILE A 56 -2.92 5.66 5.43
C ILE A 56 -2.98 4.15 5.29
N ALA A 57 -3.15 3.46 6.42
CA ALA A 57 -3.19 2.01 6.46
C ALA A 57 -4.63 1.49 6.35
N ALA A 58 -4.81 0.40 5.60
CA ALA A 58 -6.07 -0.36 5.61
C ALA A 58 -6.29 -0.99 6.99
N HIS A 59 -7.50 -0.85 7.55
CA HIS A 59 -7.90 -1.43 8.83
C HIS A 59 -8.88 -2.59 8.68
N GLU A 60 -9.39 -2.79 7.47
CA GLU A 60 -10.23 -3.94 7.14
C GLU A 60 -9.37 -5.21 6.97
N ARG A 61 -9.84 -6.30 7.58
CA ARG A 61 -9.22 -7.62 7.48
C ARG A 61 -9.80 -8.42 6.33
N TYR A 62 -11.08 -8.25 6.04
CA TYR A 62 -11.82 -9.14 5.18
C TYR A 62 -12.36 -8.42 3.95
N MET A 63 -11.89 -8.81 2.77
CA MET A 63 -12.46 -8.36 1.51
C MET A 63 -13.45 -9.42 1.01
N ARG A 64 -14.71 -9.00 0.81
CA ARG A 64 -15.75 -9.89 0.32
C ARG A 64 -15.57 -10.16 -1.17
N MET A 65 -15.42 -11.43 -1.54
CA MET A 65 -15.29 -11.90 -2.91
C MET A 65 -16.67 -12.07 -3.58
N ARG A 66 -16.71 -12.14 -4.92
CA ARG A 66 -17.97 -12.32 -5.68
C ARG A 66 -18.70 -13.61 -5.37
N ASN A 67 -17.98 -14.67 -5.00
CA ASN A 67 -18.57 -15.95 -4.58
C ASN A 67 -19.11 -15.95 -3.14
N GLY A 68 -19.01 -14.84 -2.43
CA GLY A 68 -19.50 -14.67 -1.07
C GLY A 68 -18.51 -15.07 0.03
N THR A 69 -17.35 -15.65 -0.31
CA THR A 69 -16.26 -15.87 0.64
C THR A 69 -15.55 -14.57 1.01
N PHE A 70 -14.64 -14.62 1.98
CA PHE A 70 -13.80 -13.49 2.36
C PHE A 70 -12.32 -13.81 2.12
N PHE A 71 -11.61 -12.85 1.57
CA PHE A 71 -10.16 -12.89 1.51
C PHE A 71 -9.59 -12.21 2.76
N SER A 72 -8.83 -12.95 3.57
CA SER A 72 -8.12 -12.42 4.75
C SER A 72 -6.89 -11.64 4.26
N THR A 73 -7.02 -10.34 4.21
CA THR A 73 -6.05 -9.41 3.61
C THR A 73 -5.67 -8.27 4.57
N GLY A 74 -5.05 -7.23 4.08
CA GLY A 74 -4.62 -6.04 4.81
C GLY A 74 -3.62 -5.24 3.99
N ASN A 75 -2.67 -4.59 4.66
CA ASN A 75 -1.52 -3.96 4.03
C ASN A 75 -0.41 -5.01 3.84
N HIS A 76 0.21 -5.06 2.66
CA HIS A 76 1.31 -5.98 2.40
C HIS A 76 2.57 -5.53 3.17
N PRO A 77 3.20 -6.39 4.00
CA PRO A 77 4.27 -5.97 4.90
C PRO A 77 5.51 -5.43 4.20
N VAL A 78 5.95 -6.04 3.08
CA VAL A 78 7.08 -5.54 2.29
C VAL A 78 6.76 -4.16 1.70
N GLU A 79 5.58 -4.02 1.10
CA GLU A 79 5.12 -2.78 0.46
C GLU A 79 4.88 -1.65 1.46
N THR A 80 4.63 -1.99 2.71
CA THR A 80 4.45 -1.02 3.78
C THR A 80 5.79 -0.65 4.41
N LEU A 81 6.52 -1.66 4.89
CA LEU A 81 7.64 -1.43 5.79
C LEU A 81 8.95 -1.09 5.08
N LEU A 82 9.18 -1.59 3.86
CA LEU A 82 10.42 -1.30 3.14
C LEU A 82 10.47 0.14 2.61
N PRO A 83 9.43 0.71 1.97
CA PRO A 83 9.43 2.14 1.66
C PRO A 83 9.53 3.03 2.91
N LEU A 84 8.84 2.66 4.01
CA LEU A 84 8.96 3.38 5.29
C LEU A 84 10.37 3.31 5.86
N HIS A 85 11.09 2.19 5.69
CA HIS A 85 12.48 2.08 6.10
C HIS A 85 13.32 3.18 5.46
N HIS A 86 13.25 3.35 4.15
CA HIS A 86 14.00 4.38 3.42
C HIS A 86 13.64 5.80 3.88
N MET A 87 12.34 6.11 4.00
CA MET A 87 11.88 7.43 4.40
C MET A 87 12.24 7.76 5.86
N ALA A 88 12.14 6.78 6.78
CA ALA A 88 12.55 6.95 8.18
C ALA A 88 14.07 7.12 8.31
N GLN A 89 14.87 6.36 7.55
CA GLN A 89 16.33 6.50 7.54
C GLN A 89 16.78 7.83 6.92
N ALA A 90 15.98 8.41 6.02
CA ALA A 90 16.18 9.77 5.51
C ALA A 90 15.76 10.85 6.51
N GLY A 91 15.32 10.50 7.74
CA GLY A 91 15.09 11.43 8.85
C GLY A 91 13.65 11.93 9.00
N TYR A 92 12.69 11.38 8.25
CA TYR A 92 11.29 11.79 8.34
C TYR A 92 10.55 11.00 9.42
N GLY A 93 9.73 11.71 10.22
CA GLY A 93 8.83 11.08 11.19
C GLY A 93 7.74 10.25 10.46
N ILE A 94 7.25 9.22 11.11
CA ILE A 94 6.18 8.36 10.57
C ILE A 94 4.97 8.42 11.50
N ASP A 95 3.85 8.91 11.00
CA ASP A 95 2.56 8.85 11.66
C ASP A 95 1.61 7.92 10.88
N VAL A 96 0.89 7.05 11.57
CA VAL A 96 -0.06 6.11 10.95
C VAL A 96 -1.48 6.53 11.28
N ALA A 97 -2.31 6.59 10.26
CA ALA A 97 -3.75 6.78 10.37
C ALA A 97 -4.48 5.64 9.65
N THR A 98 -5.68 5.35 10.13
CA THR A 98 -6.68 4.54 9.44
C THR A 98 -7.99 5.33 9.38
N LEU A 99 -8.94 4.91 8.57
CA LEU A 99 -10.21 5.65 8.45
C LEU A 99 -10.90 5.84 9.81
N THR A 100 -10.83 4.84 10.69
CA THR A 100 -11.61 4.80 11.95
C THR A 100 -10.76 4.92 13.22
N GLY A 101 -9.42 4.93 13.11
CA GLY A 101 -8.53 4.77 14.26
C GLY A 101 -8.40 3.31 14.74
N GLY A 102 -9.06 2.37 14.06
CA GLY A 102 -8.88 0.93 14.32
C GLY A 102 -7.50 0.44 13.85
N PRO A 103 -6.95 -0.64 14.46
CA PRO A 103 -5.62 -1.13 14.15
C PRO A 103 -5.41 -1.45 12.67
N GLY A 104 -4.32 -0.99 12.08
CA GLY A 104 -3.90 -1.35 10.73
C GLY A 104 -3.69 -2.85 10.62
N LYS A 105 -4.21 -3.47 9.56
CA LYS A 105 -4.10 -4.91 9.32
C LYS A 105 -2.95 -5.20 8.37
N LEU A 106 -2.04 -6.10 8.76
CA LEU A 106 -0.97 -6.58 7.89
C LEU A 106 -1.26 -8.00 7.39
N GLU A 107 -0.83 -8.28 6.18
CA GLU A 107 -0.82 -9.61 5.58
C GLU A 107 0.38 -10.41 6.13
N TRP A 108 0.28 -10.84 7.41
CA TRP A 108 1.39 -11.49 8.12
C TRP A 108 1.95 -12.74 7.42
N TRP A 109 1.14 -13.38 6.60
CA TRP A 109 1.57 -14.51 5.79
C TRP A 109 2.60 -14.12 4.70
N ALA A 110 2.70 -12.82 4.35
CA ALA A 110 3.70 -12.29 3.42
C ALA A 110 4.90 -11.63 4.13
N TYR A 111 5.01 -11.74 5.46
CA TYR A 111 6.07 -11.09 6.21
C TYR A 111 7.44 -11.75 5.93
N PRO A 112 8.47 -10.98 5.47
CA PRO A 112 9.80 -11.52 5.17
C PRO A 112 10.60 -11.74 6.47
N SER A 113 10.48 -12.94 7.04
CA SER A 113 10.91 -13.25 8.41
C SER A 113 12.42 -13.13 8.69
N GLN A 114 13.25 -13.01 7.65
CA GLN A 114 14.71 -12.87 7.76
C GLN A 114 15.21 -11.49 7.29
N ASP A 115 14.32 -10.58 6.97
CA ASP A 115 14.69 -9.25 6.48
C ASP A 115 14.86 -8.25 7.62
N GLN A 116 16.09 -7.76 7.79
CA GLN A 116 16.43 -6.86 8.89
C GLN A 116 15.87 -5.43 8.70
N ALA A 117 15.78 -4.94 7.47
CA ALA A 117 15.23 -3.61 7.19
C ALA A 117 13.74 -3.56 7.53
N VAL A 118 12.99 -4.59 7.09
CA VAL A 118 11.55 -4.74 7.41
C VAL A 118 11.35 -4.95 8.91
N ALA A 119 12.16 -5.82 9.55
CA ALA A 119 12.05 -6.11 10.97
C ALA A 119 12.29 -4.87 11.84
N SER A 120 13.36 -4.10 11.56
CA SER A 120 13.67 -2.88 12.32
C SER A 120 12.59 -1.80 12.13
N THR A 121 12.04 -1.67 10.93
CA THR A 121 10.96 -0.72 10.67
C THR A 121 9.68 -1.12 11.40
N TRP A 122 9.36 -2.43 11.40
CA TRP A 122 8.22 -2.91 12.18
C TRP A 122 8.40 -2.64 13.67
N GLU A 123 9.58 -2.94 14.23
CA GLU A 123 9.88 -2.68 15.65
C GLU A 123 9.67 -1.19 16.00
N ALA A 124 10.10 -0.29 15.13
CA ALA A 124 9.97 1.15 15.34
C ALA A 124 8.53 1.67 15.18
N THR A 125 7.69 1.04 14.32
CA THR A 125 6.37 1.57 13.93
C THR A 125 5.18 0.77 14.44
N GLN A 126 5.37 -0.44 14.99
CA GLN A 126 4.28 -1.35 15.35
C GLN A 126 3.23 -0.73 16.28
N GLU A 127 3.63 0.11 17.23
CA GLU A 127 2.68 0.75 18.14
C GLU A 127 1.78 1.74 17.40
N SER A 128 2.31 2.47 16.41
CA SER A 128 1.52 3.36 15.56
C SER A 128 0.54 2.57 14.67
N PHE A 129 0.89 1.36 14.24
CA PHE A 129 -0.05 0.47 13.52
C PHE A 129 -1.09 -0.18 14.43
N LYS A 130 -0.77 -0.47 15.69
CA LYS A 130 -1.70 -1.05 16.66
C LYS A 130 -2.71 -0.02 17.19
N THR A 131 -2.28 1.22 17.36
CA THR A 131 -3.07 2.33 17.91
C THR A 131 -2.98 3.57 17.02
N PRO A 132 -3.38 3.45 15.72
CA PRO A 132 -3.32 4.56 14.80
C PRO A 132 -4.35 5.62 15.18
N ARG A 133 -4.17 6.82 14.65
CA ARG A 133 -5.18 7.87 14.76
C ARG A 133 -6.30 7.64 13.73
N ALA A 134 -7.52 8.11 14.03
CA ALA A 134 -8.53 8.25 13.00
C ALA A 134 -8.12 9.35 12.00
N LEU A 135 -8.30 9.11 10.70
CA LEU A 135 -7.91 10.08 9.66
C LEU A 135 -8.65 11.42 9.84
N ALA A 136 -9.91 11.38 10.25
CA ALA A 136 -10.67 12.60 10.55
C ALA A 136 -10.02 13.46 11.63
N ASP A 137 -9.47 12.84 12.68
CA ASP A 137 -8.79 13.57 13.77
C ASP A 137 -7.44 14.15 13.30
N VAL A 138 -6.72 13.41 12.42
CA VAL A 138 -5.46 13.93 11.84
C VAL A 138 -5.74 15.16 10.98
N ILE A 139 -6.80 15.13 10.17
CA ILE A 139 -7.21 16.26 9.32
C ILE A 139 -7.64 17.45 10.20
N ALA A 140 -8.40 17.20 11.27
CA ALA A 140 -8.86 18.26 12.17
C ALA A 140 -7.70 18.96 12.89
N ASP A 141 -6.64 18.25 13.24
CA ASP A 141 -5.43 18.82 13.86
C ASP A 141 -4.54 19.56 12.85
N GLY A 142 -4.75 19.36 11.55
CA GLY A 142 -4.00 19.97 10.46
C GLY A 142 -2.96 19.04 9.83
N LEU A 143 -2.73 19.25 8.53
CA LEU A 143 -1.82 18.43 7.72
C LEU A 143 -0.48 19.15 7.41
N ASP A 144 -0.25 20.32 7.97
CA ASP A 144 0.87 21.20 7.59
C ASP A 144 2.26 20.62 7.86
N ASP A 145 2.40 19.69 8.79
CA ASP A 145 3.67 19.04 9.12
C ASP A 145 3.96 17.76 8.34
N TYR A 146 3.06 17.38 7.42
CA TYR A 146 3.27 16.20 6.59
C TYR A 146 3.85 16.57 5.21
N ALA A 147 5.06 16.10 4.91
CA ALA A 147 5.72 16.27 3.63
C ALA A 147 5.16 15.32 2.56
N ALA A 148 4.66 14.17 2.97
CA ALA A 148 4.06 13.17 2.10
C ALA A 148 2.88 12.46 2.75
N ILE A 149 1.97 11.95 1.88
CA ILE A 149 1.02 10.90 2.20
C ILE A 149 1.48 9.59 1.54
N PHE A 150 1.52 8.50 2.30
CA PHE A 150 1.89 7.19 1.81
C PHE A 150 0.74 6.21 2.01
N ILE A 151 0.31 5.59 0.91
CA ILE A 151 -0.78 4.61 0.88
C ILE A 151 -0.17 3.28 0.43
N PRO A 152 0.16 2.37 1.37
CA PRO A 152 0.75 1.09 1.03
C PRO A 152 -0.21 0.20 0.25
N GLY A 153 0.36 -0.81 -0.40
CA GLY A 153 -0.42 -1.82 -1.08
C GLY A 153 -0.88 -2.96 -0.18
N GLY A 154 -1.27 -4.05 -0.82
CA GLY A 154 -2.08 -5.12 -0.27
C GLY A 154 -3.54 -4.93 -0.65
N HIS A 155 -4.28 -6.03 -0.85
CA HIS A 155 -5.67 -5.97 -1.31
C HIS A 155 -6.61 -5.23 -0.34
N GLY A 156 -6.22 -5.10 0.94
CA GLY A 156 -6.97 -4.32 1.93
C GLY A 156 -7.17 -2.85 1.54
N ALA A 157 -6.28 -2.28 0.74
CA ALA A 157 -6.41 -0.91 0.23
C ALA A 157 -7.63 -0.70 -0.68
N MET A 158 -8.17 -1.78 -1.26
CA MET A 158 -9.35 -1.75 -2.11
C MET A 158 -10.67 -1.68 -1.32
N THR A 159 -10.62 -1.77 0.01
CA THR A 159 -11.80 -1.80 0.88
C THR A 159 -11.87 -0.54 1.74
N GLY A 160 -12.91 0.26 1.56
CA GLY A 160 -13.20 1.47 2.33
C GLY A 160 -12.40 2.70 1.93
N LEU A 161 -11.09 2.58 1.63
CA LEU A 161 -10.27 3.72 1.22
C LEU A 161 -10.80 4.43 -0.04
N PRO A 162 -11.20 3.73 -1.12
CA PRO A 162 -11.73 4.36 -2.33
C PRO A 162 -13.00 5.19 -2.11
N ASP A 163 -13.77 4.89 -1.05
CA ASP A 163 -15.07 5.49 -0.77
C ASP A 163 -15.01 6.54 0.36
N SER A 164 -13.80 6.85 0.87
CA SER A 164 -13.65 7.75 2.02
C SER A 164 -13.58 9.23 1.62
N ARG A 165 -14.49 10.02 2.19
CA ARG A 165 -14.49 11.49 2.06
C ARG A 165 -13.36 12.14 2.86
N GLU A 166 -12.96 11.55 3.97
CA GLU A 166 -11.83 11.98 4.77
C GLU A 166 -10.54 11.82 3.96
N LEU A 167 -10.36 10.65 3.30
CA LEU A 167 -9.21 10.45 2.44
C LEU A 167 -9.22 11.40 1.24
N ARG A 168 -10.37 11.66 0.62
CA ARG A 168 -10.52 12.71 -0.41
C ARG A 168 -9.98 14.05 0.10
N SER A 169 -10.40 14.47 1.31
CA SER A 169 -9.98 15.76 1.87
C SER A 169 -8.47 15.82 2.12
N ALA A 170 -7.87 14.71 2.58
CA ALA A 170 -6.44 14.61 2.72
C ALA A 170 -5.73 14.70 1.36
N LEU A 171 -6.18 13.92 0.35
CA LEU A 171 -5.60 13.95 -1.00
C LEU A 171 -5.69 15.34 -1.64
N ASP A 172 -6.80 16.07 -1.44
CA ASP A 172 -6.96 17.43 -1.90
C ASP A 172 -5.87 18.35 -1.31
N PHE A 173 -5.63 18.24 -0.01
CA PHE A 173 -4.57 19.02 0.65
C PHE A 173 -3.18 18.73 0.04
N PHE A 174 -2.82 17.46 -0.13
CA PHE A 174 -1.51 17.09 -0.69
C PHE A 174 -1.36 17.53 -2.14
N LEU A 175 -2.43 17.51 -2.94
CA LEU A 175 -2.44 18.04 -4.30
C LEU A 175 -2.30 19.56 -4.33
N GLU A 176 -3.08 20.29 -3.52
CA GLU A 176 -3.07 21.76 -3.45
C GLU A 176 -1.74 22.31 -2.94
N GLN A 177 -1.08 21.59 -2.03
CA GLN A 177 0.20 21.99 -1.45
C GLN A 177 1.41 21.43 -2.22
N ASP A 178 1.19 20.76 -3.36
CA ASP A 178 2.20 20.07 -4.17
C ASP A 178 3.12 19.16 -3.36
N ARG A 179 2.54 18.45 -2.37
CA ARG A 179 3.25 17.51 -1.51
C ARG A 179 3.20 16.12 -2.08
N LEU A 180 4.17 15.27 -1.69
CA LEU A 180 4.30 13.94 -2.27
C LEU A 180 3.12 13.04 -1.92
N ILE A 181 2.66 12.31 -2.92
CA ILE A 181 1.64 11.25 -2.82
C ILE A 181 2.29 9.96 -3.30
N ILE A 182 2.43 8.99 -2.41
CA ILE A 182 3.18 7.76 -2.65
C ILE A 182 2.24 6.58 -2.49
N SER A 183 2.24 5.65 -3.45
CA SER A 183 1.40 4.45 -3.37
C SER A 183 1.98 3.32 -4.21
N LEU A 184 1.59 2.07 -3.94
CA LEU A 184 2.03 0.94 -4.77
C LEU A 184 1.03 -0.21 -4.75
N CYS A 185 1.18 -1.12 -5.75
CA CYS A 185 0.40 -2.33 -5.89
C CYS A 185 -1.11 -2.03 -5.97
N HIS A 186 -1.90 -2.43 -4.96
CA HIS A 186 -3.32 -2.11 -4.85
C HIS A 186 -3.60 -0.76 -4.14
N GLY A 187 -2.58 -0.14 -3.54
CA GLY A 187 -2.70 1.16 -2.88
C GLY A 187 -3.30 2.27 -3.74
N PRO A 188 -3.01 2.37 -5.06
CA PRO A 188 -3.62 3.35 -5.95
C PRO A 188 -5.15 3.32 -6.01
N ALA A 189 -5.81 2.22 -5.56
CA ALA A 189 -7.25 2.18 -5.35
C ALA A 189 -7.76 3.36 -4.52
N ALA A 190 -7.00 3.74 -3.50
CA ALA A 190 -7.34 4.85 -2.61
C ALA A 190 -7.41 6.22 -3.31
N LEU A 191 -6.71 6.39 -4.45
CA LEU A 191 -6.74 7.63 -5.24
C LEU A 191 -8.10 7.85 -5.92
N LEU A 192 -8.94 6.81 -6.02
CA LEU A 192 -10.32 6.92 -6.48
C LEU A 192 -11.15 7.83 -5.56
N ALA A 193 -10.82 7.90 -4.27
CA ALA A 193 -11.49 8.76 -3.29
C ALA A 193 -11.48 10.24 -3.73
N ALA A 194 -10.43 10.70 -4.40
CA ALA A 194 -10.34 12.07 -4.88
C ALA A 194 -11.44 12.42 -5.90
N GLY A 195 -12.06 11.44 -6.56
CA GLY A 195 -13.17 11.62 -7.50
C GLY A 195 -14.55 11.70 -6.84
N ILE A 196 -14.69 11.43 -5.54
CA ILE A 196 -16.00 11.44 -4.86
C ILE A 196 -16.68 12.81 -5.03
N ASP A 197 -17.96 12.80 -5.42
CA ASP A 197 -18.78 14.00 -5.67
C ASP A 197 -18.19 14.97 -6.73
N ARG A 198 -17.43 14.46 -7.70
CA ARG A 198 -16.81 15.24 -8.78
C ARG A 198 -17.11 14.63 -10.15
N GLU A 199 -17.22 15.49 -11.17
CA GLU A 199 -17.36 15.04 -12.56
C GLU A 199 -16.09 14.36 -13.08
N LYS A 200 -14.92 14.75 -12.55
CA LYS A 200 -13.61 14.24 -12.97
C LYS A 200 -12.71 14.07 -11.75
N ASN A 201 -12.03 12.96 -11.68
CA ASN A 201 -10.99 12.73 -10.66
C ASN A 201 -9.83 13.74 -10.90
N PRO A 202 -9.32 14.46 -9.88
CA PRO A 202 -8.19 15.39 -10.01
C PRO A 202 -6.90 14.75 -10.54
N PHE A 203 -6.76 13.46 -10.38
CA PHE A 203 -5.62 12.69 -10.93
C PHE A 203 -5.81 12.25 -12.38
N ALA A 204 -6.94 12.53 -13.03
CA ALA A 204 -7.18 12.12 -14.42
C ALA A 204 -6.12 12.69 -15.38
N GLY A 205 -5.51 11.82 -16.17
CA GLY A 205 -4.36 12.09 -17.05
C GLY A 205 -3.01 11.84 -16.38
N ARG A 206 -2.98 11.52 -15.08
CA ARG A 206 -1.72 11.14 -14.41
C ARG A 206 -1.30 9.73 -14.80
N ARG A 207 0.00 9.57 -15.03
CA ARG A 207 0.65 8.28 -15.32
C ARG A 207 1.00 7.58 -14.01
N ILE A 208 0.62 6.31 -13.91
CA ILE A 208 0.86 5.49 -12.72
C ILE A 208 1.27 4.07 -13.10
N THR A 209 1.98 3.40 -12.18
CA THR A 209 2.05 1.95 -12.10
C THR A 209 1.11 1.46 -11.02
N ALA A 210 0.47 0.31 -11.24
CA ALA A 210 -0.42 -0.34 -10.31
C ALA A 210 -0.39 -1.86 -10.49
N PHE A 211 -0.92 -2.62 -9.54
CA PHE A 211 -0.99 -4.08 -9.68
C PHE A 211 -1.86 -4.46 -10.89
N PRO A 212 -1.39 -5.38 -11.78
CA PRO A 212 -2.08 -5.68 -13.02
C PRO A 212 -3.32 -6.55 -12.80
N ASP A 213 -4.47 -6.13 -13.34
CA ASP A 213 -5.73 -6.88 -13.26
C ASP A 213 -5.63 -8.31 -13.83
N SER A 214 -4.76 -8.53 -14.82
CA SER A 214 -4.57 -9.83 -15.45
C SER A 214 -4.18 -10.94 -14.46
N LEU A 215 -3.45 -10.60 -13.41
CA LEU A 215 -3.06 -11.55 -12.36
C LEU A 215 -4.24 -11.87 -11.43
N ASP A 216 -4.98 -10.86 -10.98
CA ASP A 216 -6.13 -11.05 -10.07
C ASP A 216 -7.33 -11.71 -10.76
N LEU A 217 -7.49 -11.50 -12.07
CA LEU A 217 -8.54 -12.14 -12.86
C LEU A 217 -8.22 -13.59 -13.25
N GLY A 218 -6.95 -13.99 -13.23
CA GLY A 218 -6.49 -15.29 -13.72
C GLY A 218 -5.58 -16.03 -12.75
N ALA A 219 -4.28 -15.79 -12.85
CA ALA A 219 -3.26 -16.59 -12.17
C ALA A 219 -3.44 -16.64 -10.64
N ASN A 220 -3.83 -15.56 -10.01
CA ASN A 220 -4.01 -15.50 -8.55
C ASN A 220 -5.17 -16.40 -8.06
N ILE A 221 -6.21 -16.58 -8.87
CA ILE A 221 -7.30 -17.52 -8.58
C ILE A 221 -6.83 -18.95 -8.84
N GLU A 222 -6.15 -19.21 -9.97
CA GLU A 222 -5.70 -20.54 -10.38
C GLU A 222 -4.72 -21.18 -9.40
N ILE A 223 -3.87 -20.38 -8.77
CA ILE A 223 -2.90 -20.85 -7.76
C ILE A 223 -3.46 -20.80 -6.33
N GLY A 224 -4.69 -20.34 -6.15
CA GLY A 224 -5.35 -20.21 -4.84
C GLY A 224 -4.79 -19.09 -3.96
N TYR A 225 -4.22 -18.06 -4.57
CA TYR A 225 -3.85 -16.85 -3.84
C TYR A 225 -5.12 -16.10 -3.41
N LEU A 226 -6.07 -15.94 -4.32
CA LEU A 226 -7.39 -15.41 -4.05
C LEU A 226 -8.41 -16.55 -3.86
N PRO A 227 -9.32 -16.48 -2.88
CA PRO A 227 -10.36 -17.50 -2.66
C PRO A 227 -11.53 -17.39 -3.64
N GLY A 228 -11.51 -16.44 -4.56
CA GLY A 228 -12.54 -16.19 -5.55
C GLY A 228 -12.24 -14.96 -6.39
N GLN A 229 -13.21 -14.56 -7.21
CA GLN A 229 -13.09 -13.32 -8.00
C GLN A 229 -13.22 -12.09 -7.13
N MET A 230 -12.39 -11.10 -7.44
CA MET A 230 -12.42 -9.77 -6.82
C MET A 230 -13.80 -9.11 -6.96
N PRO A 231 -14.24 -8.27 -5.99
CA PRO A 231 -15.49 -7.53 -6.11
C PRO A 231 -15.49 -6.57 -7.29
N TRP A 232 -14.35 -5.99 -7.61
CA TRP A 232 -14.09 -5.08 -8.74
C TRP A 232 -12.61 -5.14 -9.13
N ASN A 233 -12.27 -4.65 -10.32
CA ASN A 233 -10.92 -4.71 -10.88
C ASN A 233 -10.23 -3.35 -10.71
N LEU A 234 -9.00 -3.36 -10.20
CA LEU A 234 -8.24 -2.16 -9.88
C LEU A 234 -7.96 -1.30 -11.13
N GLY A 235 -7.33 -1.92 -12.12
CA GLY A 235 -6.93 -1.22 -13.35
C GLY A 235 -8.12 -0.70 -14.16
N GLU A 236 -9.22 -1.47 -14.20
CA GLU A 236 -10.48 -1.05 -14.83
C GLU A 236 -11.02 0.25 -14.18
N GLN A 237 -11.09 0.31 -12.84
CA GLN A 237 -11.62 1.47 -12.13
C GLN A 237 -10.68 2.67 -12.19
N LEU A 238 -9.37 2.46 -12.10
CA LEU A 238 -8.38 3.53 -12.27
C LEU A 238 -8.44 4.13 -13.68
N THR A 239 -8.51 3.28 -14.70
CA THR A 239 -8.66 3.71 -16.10
C THR A 239 -9.97 4.48 -16.32
N ALA A 240 -11.08 4.00 -15.77
CA ALA A 240 -12.37 4.68 -15.82
C ALA A 240 -12.33 6.04 -15.11
N ALA A 241 -11.54 6.20 -14.06
CA ALA A 241 -11.30 7.47 -13.37
C ALA A 241 -10.34 8.40 -14.14
N GLY A 242 -9.76 7.93 -15.25
CA GLY A 242 -8.91 8.71 -16.15
C GLY A 242 -7.40 8.60 -15.90
N PHE A 243 -6.94 7.67 -15.07
CA PHE A 243 -5.50 7.41 -14.93
C PHE A 243 -4.92 6.70 -16.16
N GLU A 244 -3.66 6.96 -16.43
CA GLU A 244 -2.87 6.26 -17.45
C GLU A 244 -1.97 5.21 -16.77
N ILE A 245 -2.38 3.95 -16.76
CA ILE A 245 -1.57 2.85 -16.23
C ILE A 245 -0.50 2.52 -17.27
N VAL A 246 0.78 2.55 -16.86
CA VAL A 246 1.93 2.42 -17.78
C VAL A 246 2.66 1.07 -17.69
N ASN A 247 2.18 0.15 -16.86
CA ASN A 247 2.68 -1.22 -16.79
C ASN A 247 1.59 -2.23 -17.16
N ASP A 248 2.01 -3.35 -17.77
CA ASP A 248 1.11 -4.45 -18.13
C ASP A 248 1.31 -5.69 -17.24
N ASP A 249 2.42 -5.73 -16.50
CA ASP A 249 2.81 -6.86 -15.66
C ASP A 249 3.34 -6.40 -14.28
N MET A 250 3.70 -7.38 -13.45
CA MET A 250 4.33 -7.22 -12.15
C MET A 250 5.86 -7.38 -12.31
N SER A 251 6.55 -6.29 -12.57
CA SER A 251 7.99 -6.30 -12.87
C SER A 251 8.87 -5.54 -11.88
N GLY A 252 8.26 -4.89 -10.87
CA GLY A 252 8.97 -3.99 -9.97
C GLY A 252 9.10 -2.57 -10.54
N ALA A 253 8.23 -2.21 -11.49
CA ALA A 253 8.26 -0.90 -12.12
C ALA A 253 7.75 0.18 -11.15
N THR A 254 8.43 1.34 -11.19
CA THR A 254 8.01 2.58 -10.52
C THR A 254 7.71 3.67 -11.53
N THR A 255 6.87 4.61 -11.16
CA THR A 255 6.55 5.79 -11.98
C THR A 255 6.46 7.03 -11.09
N ARG A 256 7.11 8.10 -11.51
CA ARG A 256 6.94 9.45 -10.95
C ARG A 256 6.27 10.35 -11.99
N ASP A 257 5.13 10.93 -11.62
CA ASP A 257 4.44 11.95 -12.40
C ASP A 257 4.17 13.16 -11.50
N GLY A 258 5.04 14.17 -11.60
CA GLY A 258 5.05 15.31 -10.70
C GLY A 258 5.29 14.89 -9.23
N ASN A 259 4.30 15.16 -8.38
CA ASN A 259 4.30 14.81 -6.96
C ASN A 259 3.71 13.43 -6.65
N LEU A 260 3.28 12.67 -7.67
CA LEU A 260 2.74 11.32 -7.52
C LEU A 260 3.81 10.28 -7.86
N LEU A 261 4.14 9.40 -6.89
CA LEU A 261 5.05 8.28 -7.04
C LEU A 261 4.28 6.98 -6.85
N THR A 262 4.39 6.06 -7.79
CA THR A 262 3.71 4.77 -7.71
C THR A 262 4.62 3.61 -8.07
N GLY A 263 4.31 2.42 -7.52
CA GLY A 263 4.96 1.15 -7.82
C GLY A 263 3.93 0.06 -8.17
N ASP A 264 4.33 -0.94 -8.95
CA ASP A 264 3.39 -1.96 -9.45
C ASP A 264 3.10 -3.10 -8.46
N SER A 265 4.02 -3.39 -7.51
CA SER A 265 3.97 -4.63 -6.73
C SER A 265 4.97 -4.63 -5.56
N PRO A 266 5.04 -5.71 -4.74
CA PRO A 266 6.09 -5.87 -3.74
C PRO A 266 7.52 -5.77 -4.31
N LEU A 267 7.71 -6.11 -5.59
CA LEU A 267 8.99 -6.01 -6.27
C LEU A 267 9.44 -4.55 -6.49
N ALA A 268 8.51 -3.60 -6.48
CA ALA A 268 8.80 -2.17 -6.59
C ALA A 268 9.15 -1.52 -5.24
N ALA A 269 8.92 -2.20 -4.11
CA ALA A 269 8.95 -1.58 -2.79
C ALA A 269 10.30 -0.96 -2.42
N ASN A 270 11.42 -1.64 -2.72
CA ASN A 270 12.76 -1.12 -2.46
C ASN A 270 13.04 0.14 -3.30
N GLN A 271 12.83 0.05 -4.61
CA GLN A 271 13.08 1.17 -5.53
C GLN A 271 12.17 2.37 -5.23
N LEU A 272 10.88 2.15 -5.02
CA LEU A 272 9.93 3.20 -4.65
C LEU A 272 10.32 3.88 -3.32
N GLY A 273 10.78 3.09 -2.35
CA GLY A 273 11.28 3.62 -1.09
C GLY A 273 12.47 4.55 -1.25
N LYS A 274 13.45 4.16 -2.09
CA LYS A 274 14.61 4.99 -2.44
C LYS A 274 14.20 6.28 -3.14
N GLU A 275 13.34 6.18 -4.16
CA GLU A 275 12.84 7.34 -4.90
C GLU A 275 12.05 8.30 -4.01
N SER A 276 11.25 7.75 -3.10
CA SER A 276 10.48 8.54 -2.12
C SER A 276 11.37 9.29 -1.15
N ALA A 277 12.40 8.63 -0.61
CA ALA A 277 13.36 9.26 0.29
C ALA A 277 14.12 10.41 -0.40
N LEU A 278 14.58 10.20 -1.64
CA LEU A 278 15.26 11.25 -2.43
C LEU A 278 14.31 12.41 -2.76
N ALA A 279 13.08 12.13 -3.18
CA ALA A 279 12.09 13.16 -3.48
C ALA A 279 11.71 14.00 -2.24
N LEU A 280 11.65 13.37 -1.07
CA LEU A 280 11.44 14.05 0.20
C LEU A 280 12.61 14.99 0.53
N LEU A 281 13.86 14.52 0.41
CA LEU A 281 15.05 15.34 0.64
C LEU A 281 15.15 16.49 -0.37
N GLU A 282 14.82 16.27 -1.63
CA GLU A 282 14.79 17.29 -2.68
C GLU A 282 13.84 18.44 -2.34
N SER A 283 12.66 18.12 -1.78
CA SER A 283 11.57 19.09 -1.59
C SER A 283 11.48 19.63 -0.14
N PHE A 284 11.94 18.86 0.85
CA PHE A 284 11.76 19.12 2.28
C PHE A 284 13.01 18.79 3.13
N GLY A 285 14.19 18.80 2.52
CA GLY A 285 15.46 18.45 3.19
C GLY A 285 16.09 19.59 4.00
N ASP A 286 15.60 20.84 3.88
CA ASP A 286 16.09 22.03 4.58
C ASP A 286 15.51 22.21 6.00
#